data_c99c12d35323d2be184dd1139a87c84c
#
_entry.id   c99c12d35323d2be184dd1139a87c84c
#
_cell.length_a   1.000
_cell.length_b   1.000
_cell.length_c   1.000
_cell.angle_alpha   90.00
_cell.angle_beta   90.00
_cell.angle_gamma   90.00
#
_symmetry.space_group_name_H-M   'P 1'
#
loop_
_entity.id
_entity.type
_entity.pdbx_description
1 polymer ?
#
loop_
_entity_poly.entity_id
_entity_poly.type
_entity_poly.pdbx_seq_one_letter_code
_entity_poly.pdbx_strand_id
1 'polypeptide(L)'
;MKNVRIAIWGFGAMGSGMASMLLKKEGVEIVGVCDMHPARVGKDIYEVLGVPQDGRASVVIKNDIQEIIKPGSCDVALLATDSFTQKAYDKIKLCLENKINVISTAEEMAYPKAQSPELAKSLDEIAKANGVTVLGTGINPGFVLDYLILALTGTCESVDAITAARINDLSPFGHAVMEEQGVGITKGEFETRIADGSLAGHVGFPESITMIADGLGIKLDKIEQTKAPIISNTHRETKYATVEPGNLAGVRQKGFGYSEGKVVIEMDHPQQILPHMEDITTGDYIDIKGVPNINMKISPEIPGGIGTIAMCVNMIPHVINSEPGLKTMLDLPVPRAIMGDMRKLIKSKE
;
A
#
# COMPACT_ATOMS: atom_id res chain seq x y z
N MET A 1 17.34 -0.69 -26.25
CA MET A 1 15.99 -0.76 -25.62
C MET A 1 15.62 0.62 -25.11
N LYS A 2 14.37 1.08 -25.28
CA LYS A 2 13.89 2.35 -24.72
C LYS A 2 13.73 2.24 -23.19
N ASN A 3 13.92 3.36 -22.48
CA ASN A 3 13.63 3.39 -21.04
C ASN A 3 12.15 3.14 -20.77
N VAL A 4 11.85 2.55 -19.61
CA VAL A 4 10.49 2.43 -19.10
C VAL A 4 10.06 3.82 -18.60
N ARG A 5 9.00 4.37 -19.21
CA ARG A 5 8.52 5.72 -18.97
C ARG A 5 7.46 5.71 -17.87
N ILE A 6 7.67 6.48 -16.84
CA ILE A 6 6.85 6.46 -15.63
C ILE A 6 6.28 7.86 -15.35
N ALA A 7 4.97 7.94 -15.15
CA ALA A 7 4.31 9.10 -14.58
C ALA A 7 4.00 8.84 -13.09
N ILE A 8 4.05 9.88 -12.26
CA ILE A 8 3.70 9.80 -10.83
C ILE A 8 2.57 10.79 -10.55
N TRP A 9 1.49 10.29 -9.98
CA TRP A 9 0.34 11.09 -9.58
C TRP A 9 0.19 11.06 -8.05
N GLY A 10 0.40 12.21 -7.42
CA GLY A 10 0.62 12.39 -6.01
C GLY A 10 2.12 12.37 -5.66
N PHE A 11 2.65 13.51 -5.23
CA PHE A 11 4.08 13.67 -4.91
C PHE A 11 4.30 13.93 -3.41
N GLY A 12 3.43 13.31 -2.58
CA GLY A 12 3.59 13.23 -1.13
C GLY A 12 4.70 12.25 -0.74
N ALA A 13 4.66 11.73 0.48
CA ALA A 13 5.69 10.81 0.99
C ALA A 13 5.92 9.59 0.08
N MET A 14 4.82 8.95 -0.38
CA MET A 14 4.92 7.77 -1.25
C MET A 14 5.44 8.12 -2.64
N GLY A 15 4.84 9.10 -3.32
CA GLY A 15 5.24 9.46 -4.68
C GLY A 15 6.66 10.02 -4.78
N SER A 16 7.07 10.87 -3.86
CA SER A 16 8.45 11.38 -3.80
C SER A 16 9.46 10.27 -3.46
N GLY A 17 9.07 9.34 -2.59
CA GLY A 17 9.86 8.15 -2.28
C GLY A 17 10.03 7.23 -3.48
N MET A 18 8.95 6.98 -4.25
CA MET A 18 9.02 6.21 -5.50
C MET A 18 9.91 6.90 -6.52
N ALA A 19 9.80 8.22 -6.69
CA ALA A 19 10.70 8.99 -7.55
C ALA A 19 12.16 8.84 -7.13
N SER A 20 12.46 9.00 -5.84
CA SER A 20 13.80 8.83 -5.29
C SER A 20 14.37 7.43 -5.53
N MET A 21 13.55 6.39 -5.45
CA MET A 21 13.95 5.02 -5.75
C MET A 21 14.18 4.82 -7.25
N LEU A 22 13.29 5.34 -8.11
CA LEU A 22 13.39 5.25 -9.57
C LEU A 22 14.65 5.94 -10.10
N LEU A 23 15.00 7.11 -9.57
CA LEU A 23 16.22 7.84 -9.96
C LEU A 23 17.53 7.05 -9.71
N LYS A 24 17.47 6.01 -8.87
CA LYS A 24 18.59 5.09 -8.60
C LYS A 24 18.56 3.83 -9.48
N LYS A 25 17.55 3.68 -10.33
CA LYS A 25 17.40 2.48 -11.20
C LYS A 25 17.89 2.78 -12.61
N GLU A 26 18.46 1.77 -13.24
CA GLU A 26 18.83 1.81 -14.65
C GLU A 26 17.63 1.44 -15.55
N GLY A 27 17.52 2.09 -16.69
CA GLY A 27 16.53 1.75 -17.71
C GLY A 27 15.13 2.32 -17.44
N VAL A 28 15.01 3.34 -16.58
CA VAL A 28 13.75 4.03 -16.27
C VAL A 28 13.87 5.53 -16.55
N GLU A 29 12.73 6.15 -16.77
CA GLU A 29 12.62 7.60 -16.98
C GLU A 29 11.31 8.09 -16.37
N ILE A 30 11.39 9.12 -15.50
CA ILE A 30 10.21 9.82 -14.99
C ILE A 30 9.85 10.89 -16.03
N VAL A 31 8.70 10.73 -16.68
CA VAL A 31 8.26 11.61 -17.78
C VAL A 31 7.22 12.64 -17.37
N GLY A 32 6.67 12.55 -16.16
CA GLY A 32 5.71 13.51 -15.63
C GLY A 32 5.36 13.26 -14.19
N VAL A 33 5.08 14.33 -13.47
CA VAL A 33 4.65 14.30 -12.06
C VAL A 33 3.52 15.30 -11.85
N CYS A 34 2.43 14.82 -11.22
CA CYS A 34 1.30 15.67 -10.82
C CYS A 34 1.13 15.68 -9.32
N ASP A 35 0.93 16.85 -8.74
CA ASP A 35 0.56 17.04 -7.33
C ASP A 35 -0.30 18.30 -7.19
N MET A 36 -1.11 18.38 -6.13
CA MET A 36 -1.96 19.56 -5.88
C MET A 36 -1.39 20.48 -4.81
N HIS A 37 -0.31 20.07 -4.13
CA HIS A 37 0.24 20.84 -3.02
C HIS A 37 1.00 22.08 -3.52
N PRO A 38 0.60 23.32 -3.11
CA PRO A 38 1.17 24.57 -3.67
C PRO A 38 2.68 24.70 -3.49
N ALA A 39 3.25 24.12 -2.44
CA ALA A 39 4.69 24.18 -2.19
C ALA A 39 5.53 23.32 -3.17
N ARG A 40 4.89 22.45 -3.97
CA ARG A 40 5.54 21.53 -4.91
C ARG A 40 5.25 21.88 -6.35
N VAL A 41 4.02 22.29 -6.65
CA VAL A 41 3.59 22.65 -8.01
C VAL A 41 4.48 23.74 -8.60
N GLY A 42 4.90 23.55 -9.85
CA GLY A 42 5.79 24.46 -10.58
C GLY A 42 7.27 24.27 -10.30
N LYS A 43 7.64 23.45 -9.32
CA LYS A 43 9.04 23.10 -9.04
C LYS A 43 9.47 21.85 -9.79
N ASP A 44 10.75 21.76 -10.05
CA ASP A 44 11.35 20.54 -10.58
C ASP A 44 11.43 19.45 -9.49
N ILE A 45 11.25 18.17 -9.87
CA ILE A 45 11.33 17.04 -8.93
C ILE A 45 12.68 16.97 -8.22
N TYR A 46 13.77 17.33 -8.91
CA TYR A 46 15.13 17.31 -8.33
C TYR A 46 15.28 18.36 -7.22
N GLU A 47 14.67 19.54 -7.38
CA GLU A 47 14.61 20.55 -6.33
C GLU A 47 13.83 20.05 -5.10
N VAL A 48 12.65 19.48 -5.32
CA VAL A 48 11.79 18.98 -4.24
C VAL A 48 12.44 17.81 -3.50
N LEU A 49 13.16 16.94 -4.21
CA LEU A 49 13.86 15.79 -3.65
C LEU A 49 15.22 16.14 -3.03
N GLY A 50 15.74 17.35 -3.30
CA GLY A 50 17.08 17.75 -2.84
C GLY A 50 18.20 16.93 -3.46
N VAL A 51 18.05 16.46 -4.71
CA VAL A 51 19.04 15.64 -5.42
C VAL A 51 19.50 16.31 -6.71
N PRO A 52 20.73 16.04 -7.18
CA PRO A 52 21.22 16.59 -8.42
C PRO A 52 20.46 16.02 -9.63
N GLN A 53 20.30 16.83 -10.67
CA GLN A 53 19.65 16.44 -11.92
C GLN A 53 20.52 15.49 -12.76
N ASP A 54 21.84 15.62 -12.68
CA ASP A 54 22.86 14.75 -13.32
C ASP A 54 22.63 14.53 -14.83
N GLY A 55 22.30 15.60 -15.55
CA GLY A 55 22.07 15.56 -17.00
C GLY A 55 20.75 14.89 -17.45
N ARG A 56 19.87 14.52 -16.51
CA ARG A 56 18.53 14.03 -16.83
C ARG A 56 17.62 15.17 -17.30
N ALA A 57 16.54 14.84 -18.00
CA ALA A 57 15.54 15.83 -18.37
C ALA A 57 14.87 16.47 -17.13
N SER A 58 14.56 17.76 -17.21
CA SER A 58 13.77 18.48 -16.21
C SER A 58 12.35 17.92 -16.17
N VAL A 59 11.82 17.69 -14.97
CA VAL A 59 10.45 17.22 -14.74
C VAL A 59 9.76 18.16 -13.76
N VAL A 60 9.04 19.13 -14.32
CA VAL A 60 8.29 20.11 -13.53
C VAL A 60 6.98 19.49 -13.04
N ILE A 61 6.72 19.60 -11.74
CA ILE A 61 5.49 19.10 -11.11
C ILE A 61 4.30 19.95 -11.56
N LYS A 62 3.31 19.30 -12.19
CA LYS A 62 2.09 19.91 -12.70
C LYS A 62 0.95 19.77 -11.70
N ASN A 63 -0.03 20.67 -11.77
CA ASN A 63 -1.28 20.56 -11.00
C ASN A 63 -2.45 20.01 -11.83
N ASP A 64 -2.29 19.96 -13.17
CA ASP A 64 -3.26 19.33 -14.06
C ASP A 64 -2.69 18.01 -14.62
N ILE A 65 -3.32 16.91 -14.26
CA ILE A 65 -2.92 15.58 -14.73
C ILE A 65 -3.11 15.41 -16.25
N GLN A 66 -4.01 16.16 -16.89
CA GLN A 66 -4.25 16.10 -18.33
C GLN A 66 -3.07 16.63 -19.15
N GLU A 67 -2.17 17.40 -18.54
CA GLU A 67 -0.92 17.77 -19.18
C GLU A 67 0.03 16.59 -19.36
N ILE A 68 -0.11 15.55 -18.49
CA ILE A 68 0.78 14.38 -18.39
C ILE A 68 0.15 13.14 -19.01
N ILE A 69 -1.07 12.82 -18.62
CA ILE A 69 -1.78 11.61 -19.06
C ILE A 69 -2.44 11.85 -20.40
N LYS A 70 -1.82 11.31 -21.45
CA LYS A 70 -2.27 11.31 -22.84
C LYS A 70 -2.04 9.94 -23.43
N PRO A 71 -2.73 9.55 -24.51
CA PRO A 71 -2.55 8.22 -25.11
C PRO A 71 -1.08 7.86 -25.35
N GLY A 72 -0.59 6.84 -24.63
CA GLY A 72 0.77 6.35 -24.75
C GLY A 72 1.87 7.29 -24.24
N SER A 73 1.55 8.30 -23.43
CA SER A 73 2.55 9.24 -22.89
C SER A 73 3.56 8.60 -21.95
N CYS A 74 3.15 7.56 -21.21
CA CYS A 74 4.01 6.75 -20.36
C CYS A 74 3.61 5.27 -20.41
N ASP A 75 4.44 4.41 -19.88
CA ASP A 75 4.20 2.97 -19.85
C ASP A 75 3.46 2.55 -18.58
N VAL A 76 3.70 3.27 -17.47
CA VAL A 76 3.04 3.05 -16.17
C VAL A 76 2.81 4.39 -15.46
N ALA A 77 1.65 4.55 -14.86
CA ALA A 77 1.35 5.59 -13.88
C ALA A 77 1.39 5.00 -12.45
N LEU A 78 2.18 5.60 -11.57
CA LEU A 78 2.21 5.32 -10.15
C LEU A 78 1.26 6.28 -9.45
N LEU A 79 0.16 5.77 -8.89
CA LEU A 79 -0.89 6.57 -8.26
C LEU A 79 -0.77 6.49 -6.73
N ALA A 80 -0.50 7.64 -6.08
CA ALA A 80 -0.25 7.74 -4.64
C ALA A 80 -1.06 8.90 -4.03
N THR A 81 -2.38 8.91 -4.24
CA THR A 81 -3.26 10.02 -3.86
C THR A 81 -4.37 9.64 -2.89
N ASP A 82 -4.71 8.37 -2.76
CA ASP A 82 -5.91 7.91 -2.05
C ASP A 82 -5.66 6.58 -1.34
N SER A 83 -6.55 6.24 -0.40
CA SER A 83 -6.60 4.94 0.30
C SER A 83 -7.78 4.08 -0.16
N PHE A 84 -8.84 4.68 -0.71
CA PHE A 84 -10.12 4.05 -1.01
C PHE A 84 -10.32 3.85 -2.53
N THR A 85 -10.83 2.68 -2.92
CA THR A 85 -11.15 2.35 -4.33
C THR A 85 -12.05 3.39 -4.97
N GLN A 86 -13.11 3.83 -4.28
CA GLN A 86 -14.05 4.83 -4.79
C GLN A 86 -13.38 6.16 -5.16
N LYS A 87 -12.39 6.60 -4.36
CA LYS A 87 -11.65 7.87 -4.61
C LYS A 87 -10.58 7.71 -5.69
N ALA A 88 -10.00 6.52 -5.81
CA ALA A 88 -8.98 6.21 -6.80
C ALA A 88 -9.58 5.91 -8.19
N TYR A 89 -10.85 5.48 -8.25
CA TYR A 89 -11.48 4.93 -9.44
C TYR A 89 -11.37 5.81 -10.69
N ASP A 90 -11.82 7.06 -10.63
CA ASP A 90 -11.81 7.95 -11.80
C ASP A 90 -10.39 8.27 -12.29
N LYS A 91 -9.42 8.33 -11.37
CA LYS A 91 -8.01 8.55 -11.70
C LYS A 91 -7.40 7.35 -12.41
N ILE A 92 -7.70 6.15 -11.90
CA ILE A 92 -7.28 4.88 -12.51
C ILE A 92 -7.91 4.75 -13.90
N LYS A 93 -9.23 4.96 -13.99
CA LYS A 93 -9.98 4.92 -15.25
C LYS A 93 -9.37 5.85 -16.31
N LEU A 94 -9.06 7.10 -15.95
CA LEU A 94 -8.41 8.04 -16.86
C LEU A 94 -7.10 7.48 -17.44
N CYS A 95 -6.25 6.88 -16.61
CA CYS A 95 -5.00 6.28 -17.07
C CYS A 95 -5.24 5.10 -18.02
N LEU A 96 -6.16 4.19 -17.63
CA LEU A 96 -6.48 2.99 -18.42
C LEU A 96 -7.05 3.34 -19.80
N GLU A 97 -7.98 4.32 -19.88
CA GLU A 97 -8.55 4.82 -21.12
C GLU A 97 -7.50 5.47 -22.04
N ASN A 98 -6.41 5.97 -21.47
CA ASN A 98 -5.25 6.48 -22.20
C ASN A 98 -4.20 5.41 -22.49
N LYS A 99 -4.53 4.11 -22.34
CA LYS A 99 -3.66 2.95 -22.59
C LYS A 99 -2.37 2.96 -21.75
N ILE A 100 -2.50 3.35 -20.50
CA ILE A 100 -1.41 3.43 -19.53
C ILE A 100 -1.70 2.43 -18.41
N ASN A 101 -0.71 1.58 -18.10
CA ASN A 101 -0.78 0.69 -16.96
C ASN A 101 -0.77 1.50 -15.65
N VAL A 102 -1.38 0.97 -14.59
CA VAL A 102 -1.48 1.66 -13.30
C VAL A 102 -0.98 0.78 -12.17
N ILE A 103 -0.19 1.36 -11.26
CA ILE A 103 0.10 0.78 -9.94
C ILE A 103 -0.37 1.80 -8.90
N SER A 104 -1.28 1.38 -8.03
CA SER A 104 -1.89 2.23 -7.00
C SER A 104 -1.43 1.82 -5.60
N THR A 105 -1.13 2.81 -4.76
CA THR A 105 -0.87 2.62 -3.33
C THR A 105 -2.15 2.64 -2.50
N ALA A 106 -3.33 2.86 -3.11
CA ALA A 106 -4.58 2.85 -2.39
C ALA A 106 -4.79 1.47 -1.76
N GLU A 107 -4.95 1.43 -0.45
CA GLU A 107 -5.00 0.20 0.34
C GLU A 107 -6.12 -0.73 -0.14
N GLU A 108 -7.33 -0.22 -0.35
CA GLU A 108 -8.44 -1.03 -0.87
C GLU A 108 -8.17 -1.62 -2.26
N MET A 109 -7.31 -0.96 -3.07
CA MET A 109 -6.96 -1.46 -4.40
C MET A 109 -6.09 -2.72 -4.37
N ALA A 110 -5.51 -3.11 -3.22
CA ALA A 110 -4.78 -4.38 -3.09
C ALA A 110 -5.71 -5.58 -3.36
N TYR A 111 -6.99 -5.48 -2.96
CA TYR A 111 -8.01 -6.49 -3.25
C TYR A 111 -9.41 -5.86 -3.34
N PRO A 112 -9.68 -5.04 -4.36
CA PRO A 112 -10.85 -4.16 -4.38
C PRO A 112 -12.20 -4.88 -4.42
N LYS A 113 -12.23 -6.15 -4.84
CA LYS A 113 -13.46 -6.94 -4.82
C LYS A 113 -13.97 -7.24 -3.40
N ALA A 114 -13.16 -7.10 -2.37
CA ALA A 114 -13.56 -7.32 -0.99
C ALA A 114 -14.66 -6.36 -0.53
N GLN A 115 -14.55 -5.08 -0.91
CA GLN A 115 -15.50 -4.03 -0.50
C GLN A 115 -16.19 -3.33 -1.68
N SER A 116 -15.57 -3.36 -2.88
CA SER A 116 -16.07 -2.63 -4.06
C SER A 116 -16.11 -3.52 -5.31
N PRO A 117 -16.84 -4.66 -5.30
CA PRO A 117 -16.82 -5.65 -6.38
C PRO A 117 -17.25 -5.08 -7.74
N GLU A 118 -18.20 -4.17 -7.78
CA GLU A 118 -18.68 -3.55 -9.02
C GLU A 118 -17.62 -2.62 -9.62
N LEU A 119 -16.91 -1.84 -8.78
CA LEU A 119 -15.81 -0.99 -9.24
C LEU A 119 -14.63 -1.83 -9.71
N ALA A 120 -14.32 -2.91 -8.99
CA ALA A 120 -13.27 -3.86 -9.38
C ALA A 120 -13.58 -4.47 -10.76
N LYS A 121 -14.81 -4.94 -10.98
CA LYS A 121 -15.26 -5.47 -12.28
C LYS A 121 -15.15 -4.41 -13.39
N SER A 122 -15.60 -3.19 -13.13
CA SER A 122 -15.52 -2.10 -14.11
C SER A 122 -14.08 -1.77 -14.49
N LEU A 123 -13.15 -1.69 -13.51
CA LEU A 123 -11.73 -1.44 -13.78
C LEU A 123 -11.11 -2.59 -14.58
N ASP A 124 -11.47 -3.83 -14.30
CA ASP A 124 -11.02 -4.99 -15.06
C ASP A 124 -11.46 -4.93 -16.53
N GLU A 125 -12.73 -4.62 -16.76
CA GLU A 125 -13.31 -4.48 -18.11
C GLU A 125 -12.63 -3.33 -18.89
N ILE A 126 -12.44 -2.16 -18.27
CA ILE A 126 -11.76 -1.01 -18.88
C ILE A 126 -10.31 -1.35 -19.21
N ALA A 127 -9.59 -1.97 -18.29
CA ALA A 127 -8.18 -2.35 -18.48
C ALA A 127 -8.05 -3.35 -19.64
N LYS A 128 -8.89 -4.38 -19.71
CA LYS A 128 -8.93 -5.35 -20.81
C LYS A 128 -9.26 -4.71 -22.15
N ALA A 129 -10.25 -3.84 -22.19
CA ALA A 129 -10.65 -3.13 -23.42
C ALA A 129 -9.53 -2.24 -23.98
N ASN A 130 -8.65 -1.71 -23.13
CA ASN A 130 -7.55 -0.84 -23.53
C ASN A 130 -6.19 -1.55 -23.64
N GLY A 131 -6.13 -2.87 -23.34
CA GLY A 131 -4.90 -3.66 -23.44
C GLY A 131 -3.85 -3.31 -22.40
N VAL A 132 -4.26 -2.89 -21.19
CA VAL A 132 -3.42 -2.45 -20.09
C VAL A 132 -3.81 -3.12 -18.77
N THR A 133 -2.98 -2.95 -17.76
CA THR A 133 -3.10 -3.61 -16.46
C THR A 133 -3.19 -2.58 -15.35
N VAL A 134 -4.01 -2.86 -14.34
CA VAL A 134 -4.02 -2.14 -13.06
C VAL A 134 -3.72 -3.09 -11.91
N LEU A 135 -2.88 -2.64 -10.99
CA LEU A 135 -2.50 -3.33 -9.74
C LEU A 135 -2.62 -2.36 -8.57
N GLY A 136 -3.25 -2.77 -7.48
CA GLY A 136 -3.06 -2.16 -6.18
C GLY A 136 -2.05 -2.98 -5.37
N THR A 137 -1.10 -2.32 -4.71
CA THR A 137 -0.11 -2.99 -3.87
C THR A 137 0.55 -2.05 -2.88
N GLY A 138 1.14 -2.62 -1.86
CA GLY A 138 1.86 -1.95 -0.80
C GLY A 138 2.51 -2.96 0.14
N ILE A 139 2.91 -2.50 1.32
CA ILE A 139 3.43 -3.39 2.34
C ILE A 139 2.30 -4.05 3.14
N ASN A 140 1.21 -3.32 3.37
CA ASN A 140 0.06 -3.77 4.15
C ASN A 140 -1.16 -2.84 3.91
N PRO A 141 -2.14 -3.30 3.11
CA PRO A 141 -2.21 -4.56 2.37
C PRO A 141 -1.30 -4.62 1.13
N GLY A 142 -1.09 -5.83 0.61
CA GLY A 142 -0.36 -6.12 -0.63
C GLY A 142 0.88 -7.01 -0.44
N PHE A 143 1.38 -7.19 0.80
CA PHE A 143 2.52 -8.07 1.03
C PHE A 143 2.50 -8.77 2.39
N VAL A 144 2.75 -8.05 3.52
CA VAL A 144 3.16 -8.70 4.77
C VAL A 144 2.02 -9.44 5.49
N LEU A 145 0.80 -8.88 5.48
CA LEU A 145 -0.37 -9.50 6.13
C LEU A 145 -1.31 -10.21 5.14
N ASP A 146 -0.83 -10.51 3.92
CA ASP A 146 -1.62 -11.23 2.90
C ASP A 146 -0.73 -12.07 1.99
N TYR A 147 -0.07 -11.50 0.98
CA TYR A 147 0.71 -12.25 0.00
C TYR A 147 1.80 -13.14 0.63
N LEU A 148 2.55 -12.63 1.61
CA LEU A 148 3.61 -13.38 2.29
C LEU A 148 3.03 -14.58 3.05
N ILE A 149 1.87 -14.41 3.67
CA ILE A 149 1.16 -15.51 4.34
C ILE A 149 0.82 -16.59 3.32
N LEU A 150 0.22 -16.21 2.19
CA LEU A 150 -0.13 -17.15 1.12
C LEU A 150 1.10 -17.86 0.55
N ALA A 151 2.20 -17.13 0.35
CA ALA A 151 3.45 -17.74 -0.10
C ALA A 151 3.98 -18.81 0.87
N LEU A 152 3.86 -18.58 2.18
CA LEU A 152 4.24 -19.58 3.19
C LEU A 152 3.32 -20.80 3.16
N THR A 153 2.01 -20.61 2.96
CA THR A 153 1.05 -21.74 2.90
C THR A 153 1.31 -22.71 1.75
N GLY A 154 2.03 -22.27 0.71
CA GLY A 154 2.47 -23.16 -0.37
C GLY A 154 3.36 -24.33 0.07
N THR A 155 3.86 -24.30 1.30
CA THR A 155 4.62 -25.39 1.93
C THR A 155 3.79 -26.23 2.90
N CYS A 156 2.50 -25.93 3.05
CA CYS A 156 1.58 -26.67 3.95
C CYS A 156 0.75 -27.67 3.15
N GLU A 157 0.53 -28.85 3.76
CA GLU A 157 -0.47 -29.81 3.30
C GLU A 157 -1.89 -29.38 3.66
N SER A 158 -2.04 -28.75 4.84
CA SER A 158 -3.30 -28.19 5.32
C SER A 158 -3.08 -26.90 6.11
N VAL A 159 -4.08 -26.03 6.14
CA VAL A 159 -4.11 -24.81 6.95
C VAL A 159 -5.43 -24.79 7.71
N ASP A 160 -5.34 -24.80 9.04
CA ASP A 160 -6.51 -24.79 9.93
C ASP A 160 -6.87 -23.38 10.40
N ALA A 161 -5.86 -22.54 10.69
CA ALA A 161 -6.03 -21.16 11.11
C ALA A 161 -4.75 -20.32 10.85
N ILE A 162 -4.94 -19.03 10.67
CA ILE A 162 -3.88 -18.05 10.47
C ILE A 162 -4.04 -16.94 11.51
N THR A 163 -2.97 -16.63 12.23
CA THR A 163 -2.86 -15.42 13.05
C THR A 163 -1.69 -14.61 12.54
N ALA A 164 -1.93 -13.34 12.23
CA ALA A 164 -0.88 -12.44 11.78
C ALA A 164 -0.92 -11.13 12.55
N ALA A 165 0.25 -10.58 12.86
CA ALA A 165 0.33 -9.30 13.55
C ALA A 165 1.42 -8.43 12.94
N ARG A 166 1.16 -7.11 12.92
CA ARG A 166 2.11 -6.09 12.54
C ARG A 166 2.14 -5.01 13.60
N ILE A 167 3.22 -4.95 14.35
CA ILE A 167 3.46 -3.93 15.38
C ILE A 167 4.42 -2.91 14.79
N ASN A 168 3.94 -1.70 14.51
CA ASN A 168 4.76 -0.69 13.85
C ASN A 168 4.83 0.64 14.62
N ASP A 169 5.93 1.37 14.36
CA ASP A 169 6.13 2.73 14.85
C ASP A 169 5.57 3.74 13.84
N LEU A 170 4.63 4.58 14.31
CA LEU A 170 4.06 5.68 13.53
C LEU A 170 4.92 6.94 13.50
N SER A 171 5.96 7.03 14.33
CA SER A 171 6.76 8.25 14.50
C SER A 171 7.34 8.84 13.22
N PRO A 172 7.73 8.04 12.20
CA PRO A 172 8.23 8.55 10.92
C PRO A 172 7.16 9.16 10.01
N PHE A 173 5.87 8.91 10.28
CA PHE A 173 4.78 9.37 9.41
C PHE A 173 4.41 10.82 9.69
N GLY A 174 3.85 11.50 8.66
CA GLY A 174 3.49 12.90 8.75
C GLY A 174 2.22 13.19 9.54
N HIS A 175 1.93 14.48 9.72
CA HIS A 175 0.82 14.99 10.53
C HIS A 175 -0.56 14.38 10.16
N ALA A 176 -0.83 14.19 8.86
CA ALA A 176 -2.09 13.60 8.40
C ALA A 176 -2.32 12.20 8.97
N VAL A 177 -1.28 11.34 8.97
CA VAL A 177 -1.39 10.00 9.55
C VAL A 177 -1.60 10.06 11.06
N MET A 178 -0.92 10.99 11.76
CA MET A 178 -1.12 11.19 13.19
C MET A 178 -2.59 11.54 13.52
N GLU A 179 -3.18 12.42 12.73
CA GLU A 179 -4.58 12.84 12.89
C GLU A 179 -5.56 11.70 12.58
N GLU A 180 -5.35 10.98 11.47
CA GLU A 180 -6.17 9.81 11.09
C GLU A 180 -6.12 8.68 12.11
N GLN A 181 -4.98 8.51 12.78
CA GLN A 181 -4.78 7.52 13.84
C GLN A 181 -5.17 8.05 15.24
N GLY A 182 -5.60 9.30 15.35
CA GLY A 182 -6.00 9.90 16.62
C GLY A 182 -4.87 10.04 17.65
N VAL A 183 -3.62 10.20 17.19
CA VAL A 183 -2.47 10.37 18.08
C VAL A 183 -2.60 11.68 18.86
N GLY A 184 -2.50 11.61 20.18
CA GLY A 184 -2.58 12.77 21.09
C GLY A 184 -3.97 13.08 21.63
N ILE A 185 -5.06 12.51 21.06
CA ILE A 185 -6.42 12.75 21.57
C ILE A 185 -6.69 12.03 22.89
N THR A 186 -7.73 12.47 23.59
CA THR A 186 -8.19 11.82 24.82
C THR A 186 -8.99 10.54 24.52
N LYS A 187 -9.15 9.67 25.53
CA LYS A 187 -9.99 8.48 25.42
C LYS A 187 -11.44 8.81 25.06
N GLY A 188 -12.00 9.90 25.60
CA GLY A 188 -13.37 10.33 25.30
C GLY A 188 -13.52 10.80 23.85
N GLU A 189 -12.54 11.52 23.31
CA GLU A 189 -12.51 11.88 21.88
C GLU A 189 -12.37 10.65 20.98
N PHE A 190 -11.56 9.66 21.37
CA PHE A 190 -11.47 8.39 20.65
C PHE A 190 -12.85 7.70 20.58
N GLU A 191 -13.56 7.57 21.70
CA GLU A 191 -14.90 6.96 21.75
C GLU A 191 -15.89 7.70 20.84
N THR A 192 -15.84 9.04 20.83
CA THR A 192 -16.66 9.87 19.95
C THR A 192 -16.33 9.62 18.47
N ARG A 193 -15.03 9.66 18.12
CA ARG A 193 -14.58 9.47 16.74
C ARG A 193 -14.75 8.04 16.22
N ILE A 194 -14.83 7.04 17.09
CA ILE A 194 -15.23 5.67 16.72
C ILE A 194 -16.73 5.65 16.42
N ALA A 195 -17.55 6.29 17.25
CA ALA A 195 -19.01 6.28 17.12
C ALA A 195 -19.50 7.00 15.84
N ASP A 196 -18.84 8.11 15.46
CA ASP A 196 -19.18 8.90 14.27
C ASP A 196 -18.42 8.45 12.99
N GLY A 197 -17.49 7.48 13.11
CA GLY A 197 -16.72 6.95 12.00
C GLY A 197 -15.60 7.86 11.49
N SER A 198 -15.26 8.93 12.20
CA SER A 198 -14.21 9.87 11.80
C SER A 198 -12.77 9.40 12.10
N LEU A 199 -12.60 8.32 12.88
CA LEU A 199 -11.30 7.71 13.13
C LEU A 199 -11.05 6.60 12.09
N ALA A 200 -10.20 6.85 11.12
CA ALA A 200 -9.92 5.89 10.05
C ALA A 200 -9.28 4.60 10.60
N GLY A 201 -8.23 4.72 11.39
CA GLY A 201 -7.41 3.58 11.78
C GLY A 201 -6.69 2.98 10.57
N HIS A 202 -6.43 1.66 10.59
CA HIS A 202 -5.86 0.95 9.45
C HIS A 202 -6.94 0.64 8.40
N VAL A 203 -6.63 0.94 7.13
CA VAL A 203 -7.44 0.54 5.96
C VAL A 203 -6.77 -0.69 5.35
N GLY A 204 -7.54 -1.75 5.02
CA GLY A 204 -7.02 -2.90 4.27
C GLY A 204 -7.25 -4.28 4.89
N PHE A 205 -7.78 -4.40 6.10
CA PHE A 205 -8.05 -5.73 6.69
C PHE A 205 -9.08 -6.55 5.92
N PRO A 206 -10.20 -5.99 5.45
CA PRO A 206 -11.12 -6.73 4.59
C PRO A 206 -10.44 -7.25 3.33
N GLU A 207 -9.56 -6.45 2.74
CA GLU A 207 -8.80 -6.78 1.54
C GLU A 207 -7.86 -7.95 1.79
N SER A 208 -7.02 -7.86 2.83
CA SER A 208 -6.04 -8.90 3.16
C SER A 208 -6.73 -10.21 3.59
N ILE A 209 -7.77 -10.13 4.44
CA ILE A 209 -8.53 -11.31 4.90
C ILE A 209 -9.21 -11.99 3.71
N THR A 210 -9.85 -11.22 2.81
CA THR A 210 -10.52 -11.77 1.63
C THR A 210 -9.51 -12.37 0.65
N MET A 211 -8.36 -11.69 0.43
CA MET A 211 -7.28 -12.20 -0.42
C MET A 211 -6.77 -13.55 0.06
N ILE A 212 -6.52 -13.68 1.37
CA ILE A 212 -6.07 -14.95 1.96
C ILE A 212 -7.14 -16.03 1.79
N ALA A 213 -8.38 -15.72 2.11
CA ALA A 213 -9.47 -16.67 2.05
C ALA A 213 -9.68 -17.19 0.62
N ASP A 214 -9.72 -16.29 -0.36
CA ASP A 214 -9.87 -16.66 -1.77
C ASP A 214 -8.66 -17.45 -2.28
N GLY A 215 -7.43 -17.05 -1.88
CA GLY A 215 -6.20 -17.76 -2.25
C GLY A 215 -6.13 -19.19 -1.71
N LEU A 216 -6.75 -19.45 -0.56
CA LEU A 216 -6.83 -20.78 0.06
C LEU A 216 -8.12 -21.54 -0.25
N GLY A 217 -9.07 -20.92 -0.97
CA GLY A 217 -10.38 -21.52 -1.22
C GLY A 217 -11.28 -21.59 0.01
N ILE A 218 -11.04 -20.76 1.03
CA ILE A 218 -11.86 -20.69 2.24
C ILE A 218 -13.07 -19.80 1.98
N LYS A 219 -14.27 -20.34 2.24
CA LYS A 219 -15.49 -19.55 2.19
C LYS A 219 -15.69 -18.81 3.51
N LEU A 220 -15.63 -17.50 3.49
CA LEU A 220 -15.92 -16.68 4.66
C LEU A 220 -17.43 -16.50 4.86
N ASP A 221 -17.87 -16.58 6.11
CA ASP A 221 -19.24 -16.24 6.52
C ASP A 221 -19.37 -14.73 6.74
N LYS A 222 -18.35 -14.14 7.37
CA LYS A 222 -18.26 -12.70 7.67
C LYS A 222 -16.83 -12.27 7.98
N ILE A 223 -16.62 -10.97 7.90
CA ILE A 223 -15.42 -10.28 8.42
C ILE A 223 -15.85 -9.30 9.50
N GLU A 224 -15.17 -9.29 10.63
CA GLU A 224 -15.38 -8.33 11.71
C GLU A 224 -14.08 -7.57 12.00
N GLN A 225 -14.20 -6.33 12.44
CA GLN A 225 -13.08 -5.50 12.85
C GLN A 225 -13.37 -4.84 14.19
N THR A 226 -12.32 -4.66 14.98
CA THR A 226 -12.38 -3.90 16.25
C THR A 226 -11.25 -2.89 16.31
N LYS A 227 -11.49 -1.76 16.98
CA LYS A 227 -10.47 -0.74 17.26
C LYS A 227 -10.43 -0.50 18.77
N ALA A 228 -9.23 -0.44 19.33
CA ALA A 228 -8.99 -0.14 20.73
C ALA A 228 -7.91 0.96 20.85
N PRO A 229 -8.04 1.89 21.81
CA PRO A 229 -7.04 2.92 22.02
C PRO A 229 -5.78 2.31 22.65
N ILE A 230 -4.61 2.78 22.21
CA ILE A 230 -3.33 2.56 22.89
C ILE A 230 -3.04 3.80 23.70
N ILE A 231 -3.24 3.73 25.01
CA ILE A 231 -3.05 4.86 25.93
C ILE A 231 -1.60 4.90 26.37
N SER A 232 -0.95 6.07 26.27
CA SER A 232 0.40 6.26 26.76
C SER A 232 0.44 6.46 28.26
N ASN A 233 1.37 5.80 28.94
CA ASN A 233 1.67 6.05 30.36
C ASN A 233 2.83 7.07 30.51
N THR A 234 3.48 7.45 29.42
CA THR A 234 4.62 8.38 29.41
C THR A 234 4.36 9.54 28.45
N HIS A 235 5.05 10.65 28.66
CA HIS A 235 5.11 11.73 27.67
C HIS A 235 5.88 11.24 26.43
N ARG A 236 5.32 11.44 25.23
CA ARG A 236 5.96 11.10 23.96
C ARG A 236 5.94 12.31 23.03
N GLU A 237 7.07 12.57 22.39
CA GLU A 237 7.21 13.69 21.45
C GLU A 237 7.92 13.25 20.17
N THR A 238 7.33 13.59 19.03
CA THR A 238 7.89 13.41 17.69
C THR A 238 7.89 14.74 16.96
N LYS A 239 8.45 14.79 15.77
CA LYS A 239 8.35 15.99 14.90
C LYS A 239 6.90 16.41 14.61
N TYR A 240 5.94 15.49 14.69
CA TYR A 240 4.58 15.67 14.16
C TYR A 240 3.48 15.56 15.18
N ALA A 241 3.76 15.02 16.37
CA ALA A 241 2.77 14.83 17.41
C ALA A 241 3.40 14.81 18.81
N THR A 242 2.65 15.28 19.78
CA THR A 242 2.94 15.19 21.21
C THR A 242 1.80 14.43 21.90
N VAL A 243 2.15 13.50 22.78
CA VAL A 243 1.19 12.70 23.55
C VAL A 243 1.52 12.80 25.02
N GLU A 244 0.57 13.33 25.79
CA GLU A 244 0.67 13.38 27.26
C GLU A 244 0.22 12.04 27.87
N PRO A 245 0.73 11.68 29.06
CA PRO A 245 0.24 10.50 29.78
C PRO A 245 -1.28 10.54 29.95
N GLY A 246 -1.95 9.42 29.64
CA GLY A 246 -3.40 9.29 29.61
C GLY A 246 -4.05 9.54 28.25
N ASN A 247 -3.32 10.09 27.28
CA ASN A 247 -3.79 10.29 25.91
C ASN A 247 -3.36 9.15 24.98
N LEU A 248 -3.94 9.11 23.79
CA LEU A 248 -3.67 8.07 22.79
C LEU A 248 -2.28 8.23 22.19
N ALA A 249 -1.46 7.17 22.28
CA ALA A 249 -0.26 7.01 21.50
C ALA A 249 -0.53 6.46 20.09
N GLY A 250 -1.71 5.86 19.90
CA GLY A 250 -2.14 5.24 18.66
C GLY A 250 -3.34 4.32 18.82
N VAL A 251 -3.55 3.43 17.84
CA VAL A 251 -4.70 2.53 17.79
C VAL A 251 -4.24 1.09 17.58
N ARG A 252 -4.85 0.14 18.30
CA ARG A 252 -4.78 -1.29 18.00
C ARG A 252 -6.03 -1.71 17.25
N GLN A 253 -5.88 -2.11 16.02
CA GLN A 253 -6.97 -2.64 15.21
C GLN A 253 -6.81 -4.13 15.04
N LYS A 254 -7.93 -4.87 15.14
CA LYS A 254 -7.99 -6.30 14.84
C LYS A 254 -9.01 -6.56 13.74
N GLY A 255 -8.70 -7.58 12.92
CA GLY A 255 -9.60 -8.10 11.90
C GLY A 255 -9.79 -9.61 12.08
N PHE A 256 -11.00 -10.10 11.85
CA PHE A 256 -11.36 -11.50 12.02
C PHE A 256 -12.13 -11.99 10.81
N GLY A 257 -11.62 -13.03 10.14
CA GLY A 257 -12.33 -13.77 9.10
C GLY A 257 -12.93 -15.05 9.70
N TYR A 258 -14.23 -15.20 9.54
CA TYR A 258 -14.98 -16.36 10.07
C TYR A 258 -15.34 -17.32 8.94
N SER A 259 -15.20 -18.61 9.18
CA SER A 259 -15.69 -19.70 8.34
C SER A 259 -16.34 -20.76 9.24
N GLU A 260 -17.53 -21.23 8.88
CA GLU A 260 -18.31 -22.17 9.67
C GLU A 260 -18.47 -21.76 11.15
N GLY A 261 -18.67 -20.45 11.36
CA GLY A 261 -18.83 -19.83 12.68
C GLY A 261 -17.56 -19.76 13.54
N LYS A 262 -16.40 -20.13 13.00
CA LYS A 262 -15.10 -20.07 13.70
C LYS A 262 -14.21 -19.02 13.08
N VAL A 263 -13.36 -18.39 13.91
CA VAL A 263 -12.27 -17.52 13.42
C VAL A 263 -11.21 -18.41 12.78
N VAL A 264 -10.98 -18.21 11.48
CA VAL A 264 -9.93 -18.92 10.70
C VAL A 264 -8.78 -17.99 10.30
N ILE A 265 -9.02 -16.68 10.28
CA ILE A 265 -8.00 -15.66 10.03
C ILE A 265 -8.16 -14.59 11.11
N GLU A 266 -7.10 -14.33 11.87
CA GLU A 266 -7.02 -13.22 12.82
C GLU A 266 -5.85 -12.30 12.42
N MET A 267 -6.11 -10.99 12.36
CA MET A 267 -5.10 -9.96 12.15
C MET A 267 -5.07 -9.00 13.31
N ASP A 268 -3.87 -8.59 13.73
CA ASP A 268 -3.66 -7.64 14.83
C ASP A 268 -2.64 -6.58 14.42
N HIS A 269 -3.05 -5.32 14.46
CA HIS A 269 -2.21 -4.21 14.02
C HIS A 269 -2.17 -3.07 15.04
N PRO A 270 -1.36 -3.22 16.11
CA PRO A 270 -1.06 -2.10 17.00
C PRO A 270 -0.14 -1.10 16.28
N GLN A 271 -0.60 0.12 16.14
CA GLN A 271 0.12 1.24 15.54
C GLN A 271 0.22 2.36 16.57
N GLN A 272 1.42 2.81 16.90
CA GLN A 272 1.63 3.88 17.87
C GLN A 272 2.94 4.62 17.64
N ILE A 273 3.06 5.83 18.16
CA ILE A 273 4.34 6.55 18.15
C ILE A 273 5.26 6.05 19.27
N LEU A 274 6.57 5.99 19.01
CA LEU A 274 7.63 5.68 19.99
C LEU A 274 7.30 4.46 20.87
N PRO A 275 6.95 3.29 20.29
CA PRO A 275 6.56 2.11 21.06
C PRO A 275 7.63 1.64 22.05
N HIS A 276 8.90 1.86 21.75
CA HIS A 276 10.03 1.49 22.59
C HIS A 276 10.05 2.19 23.95
N MET A 277 9.35 3.32 24.11
CA MET A 277 9.26 4.02 25.41
C MET A 277 8.43 3.24 26.44
N GLU A 278 7.70 2.21 26.01
CA GLU A 278 6.97 1.27 26.88
C GLU A 278 7.38 -0.18 26.59
N ASP A 279 8.66 -0.40 26.27
CA ASP A 279 9.27 -1.72 26.03
C ASP A 279 8.60 -2.57 24.94
N ILE A 280 7.88 -1.92 24.01
CA ILE A 280 7.23 -2.61 22.89
C ILE A 280 8.20 -2.71 21.72
N THR A 281 8.51 -3.93 21.33
CA THR A 281 9.32 -4.24 20.15
C THR A 281 8.43 -4.30 18.92
N THR A 282 8.84 -3.58 17.86
CA THR A 282 8.17 -3.63 16.55
C THR A 282 8.50 -4.92 15.82
N GLY A 283 7.59 -5.35 14.93
CA GLY A 283 7.80 -6.58 14.16
C GLY A 283 6.58 -6.99 13.36
N ASP A 284 6.81 -7.86 12.37
CA ASP A 284 5.80 -8.57 11.62
C ASP A 284 5.82 -10.04 12.06
N TYR A 285 4.65 -10.59 12.38
CA TYR A 285 4.50 -11.94 12.93
C TYR A 285 3.44 -12.70 12.14
N ILE A 286 3.75 -13.94 11.77
CA ILE A 286 2.83 -14.84 11.08
C ILE A 286 2.87 -16.18 11.77
N ASP A 287 1.72 -16.67 12.21
CA ASP A 287 1.52 -18.00 12.79
C ASP A 287 0.46 -18.74 11.98
N ILE A 288 0.87 -19.81 11.33
CA ILE A 288 -0.01 -20.68 10.53
C ILE A 288 -0.15 -21.99 11.27
N LYS A 289 -1.34 -22.30 11.72
CA LYS A 289 -1.71 -23.62 12.25
C LYS A 289 -2.12 -24.53 11.11
N GLY A 290 -1.48 -25.68 10.99
CA GLY A 290 -1.73 -26.63 9.90
C GLY A 290 -0.69 -27.75 9.86
N VAL A 291 -0.46 -28.32 8.70
CA VAL A 291 0.55 -29.35 8.49
C VAL A 291 1.53 -28.92 7.42
N PRO A 292 2.78 -28.54 7.79
CA PRO A 292 3.27 -28.27 9.14
C PRO A 292 2.77 -26.94 9.71
N ASN A 293 2.91 -26.72 11.02
CA ASN A 293 2.78 -25.40 11.60
C ASN A 293 3.96 -24.51 11.15
N ILE A 294 3.67 -23.22 10.88
CA ILE A 294 4.71 -22.24 10.54
C ILE A 294 4.59 -21.07 11.51
N ASN A 295 5.72 -20.68 12.09
CA ASN A 295 5.84 -19.47 12.88
C ASN A 295 6.97 -18.63 12.28
N MET A 296 6.65 -17.41 11.83
CA MET A 296 7.61 -16.48 11.25
C MET A 296 7.59 -15.15 11.99
N LYS A 297 8.78 -14.59 12.17
CA LYS A 297 8.99 -13.27 12.76
C LYS A 297 9.96 -12.46 11.88
N ILE A 298 9.60 -11.22 11.58
CA ILE A 298 10.49 -10.19 11.03
C ILE A 298 10.64 -9.12 12.10
N SER A 299 11.86 -8.83 12.55
CA SER A 299 12.14 -7.87 13.62
C SER A 299 13.41 -7.09 13.31
N PRO A 300 13.36 -5.73 13.34
CA PRO A 300 12.15 -4.93 13.43
C PRO A 300 11.21 -5.19 12.24
N GLU A 301 10.02 -4.59 12.26
CA GLU A 301 9.06 -4.68 11.15
C GLU A 301 9.65 -4.11 9.85
N ILE A 302 9.13 -4.54 8.71
CA ILE A 302 9.45 -3.88 7.43
C ILE A 302 8.87 -2.46 7.46
N PRO A 303 9.71 -1.40 7.39
CA PRO A 303 9.21 -0.03 7.49
C PRO A 303 8.15 0.27 6.42
N GLY A 304 6.95 0.71 6.85
CA GLY A 304 5.77 0.84 6.00
C GLY A 304 6.00 1.66 4.73
N GLY A 305 6.59 2.84 4.88
CA GLY A 305 6.89 3.73 3.75
C GLY A 305 7.89 3.13 2.76
N ILE A 306 8.98 2.54 3.27
CA ILE A 306 10.01 1.92 2.41
C ILE A 306 9.44 0.70 1.69
N GLY A 307 8.70 -0.15 2.41
CA GLY A 307 8.12 -1.36 1.84
C GLY A 307 7.10 -1.07 0.74
N THR A 308 6.19 -0.12 0.96
CA THR A 308 5.19 0.28 -0.06
C THR A 308 5.85 0.87 -1.30
N ILE A 309 6.82 1.77 -1.14
CA ILE A 309 7.60 2.34 -2.24
C ILE A 309 8.28 1.23 -3.04
N ALA A 310 8.93 0.30 -2.34
CA ALA A 310 9.64 -0.81 -2.97
C ALA A 310 8.69 -1.74 -3.74
N MET A 311 7.55 -2.10 -3.14
CA MET A 311 6.55 -2.93 -3.80
C MET A 311 6.06 -2.30 -5.10
N CYS A 312 5.63 -1.03 -5.08
CA CYS A 312 5.16 -0.35 -6.28
C CYS A 312 6.22 -0.31 -7.39
N VAL A 313 7.46 0.04 -7.07
CA VAL A 313 8.54 0.15 -8.07
C VAL A 313 8.97 -1.23 -8.60
N ASN A 314 9.08 -2.22 -7.72
CA ASN A 314 9.52 -3.56 -8.12
C ASN A 314 8.45 -4.32 -8.93
N MET A 315 7.17 -3.95 -8.81
CA MET A 315 6.08 -4.56 -9.58
C MET A 315 5.92 -3.96 -10.99
N ILE A 316 6.60 -2.88 -11.34
CA ILE A 316 6.50 -2.24 -12.67
C ILE A 316 6.69 -3.24 -13.83
N PRO A 317 7.76 -4.05 -13.89
CA PRO A 317 7.92 -5.01 -14.97
C PRO A 317 6.83 -6.08 -15.01
N HIS A 318 6.34 -6.49 -13.84
CA HIS A 318 5.29 -7.51 -13.77
C HIS A 318 3.96 -6.99 -14.32
N VAL A 319 3.61 -5.75 -14.02
CA VAL A 319 2.40 -5.09 -14.54
C VAL A 319 2.48 -4.88 -16.06
N ILE A 320 3.62 -4.41 -16.57
CA ILE A 320 3.81 -4.20 -18.02
C ILE A 320 3.72 -5.52 -18.80
N ASN A 321 4.24 -6.62 -18.21
CA ASN A 321 4.34 -7.92 -18.86
C ASN A 321 3.10 -8.81 -18.68
N SER A 322 2.15 -8.39 -17.85
CA SER A 322 0.97 -9.23 -17.57
C SER A 322 -0.09 -9.12 -18.66
N GLU A 323 -0.97 -10.11 -18.70
CA GLU A 323 -2.20 -10.01 -19.48
C GLU A 323 -3.06 -8.85 -18.93
N PRO A 324 -3.72 -8.09 -19.84
CA PRO A 324 -4.55 -6.94 -19.44
C PRO A 324 -5.63 -7.30 -18.43
N GLY A 325 -5.98 -6.33 -17.60
CA GLY A 325 -7.05 -6.45 -16.59
C GLY A 325 -6.65 -5.92 -15.24
N LEU A 326 -7.58 -6.01 -14.28
CA LEU A 326 -7.29 -5.80 -12.87
C LEU A 326 -6.55 -7.02 -12.33
N LYS A 327 -5.38 -6.79 -11.77
CA LYS A 327 -4.54 -7.81 -11.14
C LYS A 327 -4.40 -7.55 -9.66
N THR A 328 -4.24 -8.63 -8.93
CA THR A 328 -3.85 -8.64 -7.53
C THR A 328 -2.46 -9.24 -7.39
N MET A 329 -1.90 -9.22 -6.19
CA MET A 329 -0.61 -9.89 -5.93
C MET A 329 -0.67 -11.40 -6.16
N LEU A 330 -1.87 -12.02 -6.17
CA LEU A 330 -2.06 -13.45 -6.47
C LEU A 330 -1.86 -13.78 -7.96
N ASP A 331 -2.08 -12.81 -8.84
CA ASP A 331 -2.08 -13.01 -10.29
C ASP A 331 -0.70 -12.81 -10.91
N LEU A 332 0.23 -12.25 -10.16
CA LEU A 332 1.52 -11.77 -10.67
C LEU A 332 2.68 -12.59 -10.09
N PRO A 333 3.83 -12.65 -10.81
CA PRO A 333 5.01 -13.33 -10.30
C PRO A 333 5.52 -12.75 -8.97
N VAL A 334 6.25 -13.55 -8.21
CA VAL A 334 6.85 -13.18 -6.92
C VAL A 334 7.56 -11.82 -7.01
N PRO A 335 7.22 -10.86 -6.13
CA PRO A 335 7.90 -9.57 -6.07
C PRO A 335 9.38 -9.76 -5.67
N ARG A 336 10.25 -9.03 -6.32
CA ARG A 336 11.70 -9.07 -6.02
C ARG A 336 12.35 -7.73 -6.31
N ALA A 337 13.38 -7.41 -5.56
CA ALA A 337 14.16 -6.20 -5.77
C ALA A 337 14.80 -6.20 -7.16
N ILE A 338 14.64 -5.09 -7.89
CA ILE A 338 15.30 -4.89 -9.19
C ILE A 338 16.68 -4.32 -8.92
N MET A 339 17.73 -5.13 -9.12
CA MET A 339 19.13 -4.75 -8.87
C MET A 339 19.88 -4.38 -10.15
N GLY A 340 19.30 -4.62 -11.31
CA GLY A 340 19.90 -4.33 -12.62
C GLY A 340 19.02 -3.45 -13.49
N ASP A 341 19.30 -3.48 -14.78
CA ASP A 341 18.57 -2.71 -15.78
C ASP A 341 17.13 -3.21 -15.95
N MET A 342 16.15 -2.35 -15.64
CA MET A 342 14.72 -2.67 -15.70
C MET A 342 14.27 -3.04 -17.12
N ARG A 343 14.91 -2.49 -18.17
CA ARG A 343 14.58 -2.79 -19.57
C ARG A 343 14.72 -4.27 -19.91
N LYS A 344 15.66 -4.97 -19.24
CA LYS A 344 15.89 -6.40 -19.43
C LYS A 344 14.78 -7.29 -18.86
N LEU A 345 13.92 -6.71 -18.02
CA LEU A 345 12.79 -7.40 -17.42
C LEU A 345 11.49 -7.20 -18.21
N ILE A 346 11.50 -6.30 -19.20
CA ILE A 346 10.34 -6.04 -20.06
C ILE A 346 10.37 -7.00 -21.24
N LYS A 347 9.30 -7.77 -21.43
CA LYS A 347 9.13 -8.66 -22.58
C LYS A 347 8.85 -7.84 -23.84
N SER A 348 9.47 -8.21 -24.95
CA SER A 348 9.06 -7.67 -26.25
C SER A 348 7.61 -8.10 -26.52
N LYS A 349 6.72 -7.15 -26.78
CA LYS A 349 5.40 -7.50 -27.34
C LYS A 349 5.68 -7.95 -28.78
N GLU A 350 5.51 -9.24 -29.07
CA GLU A 350 5.53 -9.80 -30.42
C GLU A 350 4.37 -9.23 -31.24
#